data_9c57d6b6005aafba199cd7e36f082989
#
_entry.id   9c57d6b6005aafba199cd7e36f082989
#
_cell.length_a   1.000
_cell.length_b   1.000
_cell.length_c   1.000
_cell.angle_alpha   90.00
_cell.angle_beta   90.00
_cell.angle_gamma   90.00
#
_symmetry.space_group_name_H-M   'P 1'
#
loop_
_entity.id
_entity.type
_entity.pdbx_description
1 polymer ?
#
loop_
_entity_poly.entity_id
_entity_poly.type
_entity_poly.pdbx_seq_one_letter_code
_entity_poly.pdbx_strand_id
1 'polypeptide(L)'
;KFPADLSFETKPQIAARMVENIIEQNIIPAKYVVADSIYGNSPDFVEQLEKHTGKTYFLGVSSETRCWLRMPATIEKEYKYRGKIRQKQVLKPGEKKSIALKDFARSVNDFFWYRRKVSEGTKGPIEYEFSKRRVVLAKNGLPTKEVWLVMKKTIGPSPSYSFFVSNAPVSSRLGLFVWLSGVRWPIEQCFEEGKSELGMDHYEVRKYLGWNHHMLISMLSHFFLWHLKIKLGKKSTSGYYCPA
;
A
#
# COMPACT_ATOMS: atom_id res chain seq x y z
N LYS A 1 8.65 26.96 18.70
CA LYS A 1 9.94 26.26 18.43
C LYS A 1 9.66 24.77 18.40
N PHE A 2 10.30 24.06 17.48
CA PHE A 2 10.29 22.59 17.49
C PHE A 2 11.10 22.10 18.70
N PRO A 3 10.73 20.94 19.29
CA PRO A 3 11.56 20.28 20.28
C PRO A 3 12.98 20.04 19.74
N ALA A 4 14.00 20.24 20.58
CA ALA A 4 15.40 20.16 20.14
C ALA A 4 15.87 18.72 19.82
N ASP A 5 15.12 17.74 20.28
CA ASP A 5 15.33 16.30 20.13
C ASP A 5 14.65 15.68 18.90
N LEU A 6 13.91 16.48 18.12
CA LEU A 6 13.27 15.98 16.89
C LEU A 6 14.31 15.84 15.77
N SER A 7 14.57 14.60 15.37
CA SER A 7 15.28 14.28 14.15
C SER A 7 14.31 14.31 12.94
N PHE A 8 14.84 14.68 11.78
CA PHE A 8 14.06 14.62 10.54
C PHE A 8 13.83 13.16 10.14
N GLU A 9 12.56 12.81 9.91
CA GLU A 9 12.14 11.53 9.34
C GLU A 9 11.27 11.78 8.10
N THR A 10 11.43 10.95 7.08
CA THR A 10 10.55 10.94 5.91
C THR A 10 9.20 10.33 6.26
N LYS A 11 8.14 10.65 5.50
CA LYS A 11 6.80 10.07 5.71
C LYS A 11 6.81 8.53 5.78
N PRO A 12 7.52 7.79 4.91
CA PRO A 12 7.62 6.33 5.04
C PRO A 12 8.31 5.85 6.32
N GLN A 13 9.35 6.56 6.80
CA GLN A 13 10.03 6.22 8.06
C GLN A 13 9.12 6.44 9.27
N ILE A 14 8.40 7.56 9.31
CA ILE A 14 7.40 7.82 10.35
C ILE A 14 6.33 6.71 10.33
N ALA A 15 5.80 6.37 9.15
CA ALA A 15 4.80 5.32 9.03
C ALA A 15 5.34 3.94 9.46
N ALA A 16 6.57 3.59 9.10
CA ALA A 16 7.21 2.34 9.51
C ALA A 16 7.28 2.23 11.03
N ARG A 17 7.77 3.28 11.70
CA ARG A 17 7.84 3.37 13.16
C ARG A 17 6.46 3.30 13.83
N MET A 18 5.45 3.97 13.25
CA MET A 18 4.07 3.91 13.77
C MET A 18 3.48 2.51 13.66
N VAL A 19 3.66 1.83 12.54
CA VAL A 19 3.17 0.46 12.33
C VAL A 19 3.89 -0.51 13.28
N GLU A 20 5.20 -0.38 13.44
CA GLU A 20 5.99 -1.18 14.40
C GLU A 20 5.43 -1.04 15.82
N ASN A 21 5.27 0.18 16.31
CA ASN A 21 4.71 0.45 17.64
C ASN A 21 3.29 -0.17 17.82
N ILE A 22 2.42 -0.06 16.82
CA ILE A 22 1.07 -0.63 16.88
C ILE A 22 1.12 -2.16 16.96
N ILE A 23 2.03 -2.79 16.22
CA ILE A 23 2.18 -4.24 16.19
C ILE A 23 2.79 -4.74 17.50
N GLU A 24 3.87 -4.13 17.97
CA GLU A 24 4.57 -4.54 19.21
C GLU A 24 3.70 -4.36 20.45
N GLN A 25 3.02 -3.24 20.56
CA GLN A 25 2.12 -2.97 21.68
C GLN A 25 0.77 -3.70 21.57
N ASN A 26 0.51 -4.37 20.44
CA ASN A 26 -0.74 -5.07 20.16
C ASN A 26 -2.01 -4.20 20.42
N ILE A 27 -1.91 -2.90 20.15
CA ILE A 27 -2.99 -1.92 20.38
C ILE A 27 -4.19 -2.21 19.49
N ILE A 28 -3.92 -2.59 18.24
CA ILE A 28 -4.94 -2.89 17.23
C ILE A 28 -4.70 -4.30 16.70
N PRO A 29 -5.68 -5.22 16.77
CA PRO A 29 -5.56 -6.58 16.24
C PRO A 29 -5.64 -6.57 14.69
N ALA A 30 -4.87 -5.69 14.03
CA ALA A 30 -4.87 -5.56 12.60
C ALA A 30 -4.15 -6.73 11.93
N LYS A 31 -4.82 -7.39 11.01
CA LYS A 31 -4.28 -8.47 10.17
C LYS A 31 -3.64 -7.96 8.89
N TYR A 32 -4.12 -6.82 8.40
CA TYR A 32 -3.75 -6.25 7.11
C TYR A 32 -3.17 -4.85 7.26
N VAL A 33 -2.13 -4.55 6.48
CA VAL A 33 -1.57 -3.21 6.32
C VAL A 33 -1.77 -2.78 4.88
N VAL A 34 -2.54 -1.72 4.67
CA VAL A 34 -2.84 -1.18 3.34
C VAL A 34 -2.25 0.22 3.23
N ALA A 35 -1.49 0.48 2.18
CA ALA A 35 -0.88 1.79 1.96
C ALA A 35 -0.76 2.13 0.46
N ASP A 36 -0.55 3.41 0.16
CA ASP A 36 -0.38 3.89 -1.20
C ASP A 36 1.05 3.70 -1.73
N SER A 37 1.31 4.21 -2.93
CA SER A 37 2.59 4.04 -3.61
C SER A 37 3.74 4.84 -2.99
N ILE A 38 3.48 5.86 -2.16
CA ILE A 38 4.55 6.56 -1.41
C ILE A 38 5.23 5.57 -0.46
N TYR A 39 4.43 4.75 0.21
CA TYR A 39 4.91 3.75 1.15
C TYR A 39 5.36 2.46 0.46
N GLY A 40 4.61 1.97 -0.53
CA GLY A 40 4.95 0.73 -1.25
C GLY A 40 6.21 0.82 -2.10
N ASN A 41 6.62 2.01 -2.50
CA ASN A 41 7.89 2.24 -3.18
C ASN A 41 9.07 2.50 -2.22
N SER A 42 8.82 2.57 -0.90
CA SER A 42 9.86 2.75 0.11
C SER A 42 10.41 1.41 0.58
N PRO A 43 11.69 1.09 0.30
CA PRO A 43 12.31 -0.15 0.78
C PRO A 43 12.28 -0.26 2.29
N ASP A 44 12.54 0.83 3.01
CA ASP A 44 12.57 0.85 4.48
C ASP A 44 11.22 0.46 5.07
N PHE A 45 10.12 0.98 4.50
CA PHE A 45 8.78 0.66 4.94
C PHE A 45 8.43 -0.82 4.68
N VAL A 46 8.73 -1.31 3.48
CA VAL A 46 8.45 -2.72 3.11
C VAL A 46 9.27 -3.69 3.94
N GLU A 47 10.59 -3.42 4.12
CA GLU A 47 11.48 -4.26 4.92
C GLU A 47 11.04 -4.31 6.39
N GLN A 48 10.54 -3.20 6.94
CA GLN A 48 9.99 -3.18 8.29
C GLN A 48 8.73 -4.05 8.42
N LEU A 49 7.80 -3.96 7.46
CA LEU A 49 6.61 -4.82 7.45
C LEU A 49 6.97 -6.31 7.34
N GLU A 50 8.01 -6.65 6.60
CA GLU A 50 8.45 -8.03 6.40
C GLU A 50 9.09 -8.68 7.62
N LYS A 51 9.52 -7.89 8.61
CA LYS A 51 10.00 -8.40 9.90
C LYS A 51 8.87 -8.99 10.75
N HIS A 52 7.65 -8.53 10.56
CA HIS A 52 6.49 -8.97 11.32
C HIS A 52 5.78 -10.14 10.64
N THR A 53 6.07 -11.35 11.09
CA THR A 53 5.40 -12.56 10.62
C THR A 53 3.91 -12.54 10.97
N GLY A 54 3.08 -13.04 10.05
CA GLY A 54 1.61 -13.09 10.26
C GLY A 54 0.84 -11.82 9.87
N LYS A 55 1.53 -10.72 9.49
CA LYS A 55 0.88 -9.54 8.92
C LYS A 55 0.90 -9.60 7.40
N THR A 56 -0.23 -9.33 6.79
CA THR A 56 -0.36 -9.27 5.33
C THR A 56 -0.39 -7.80 4.90
N TYR A 57 0.51 -7.42 4.02
CA TYR A 57 0.46 -6.09 3.41
C TYR A 57 -0.19 -6.11 2.02
N PHE A 58 -0.78 -4.98 1.65
CA PHE A 58 -1.29 -4.68 0.32
C PHE A 58 -0.92 -3.23 -0.02
N LEU A 59 0.14 -3.05 -0.80
CA LEU A 59 0.78 -1.76 -1.02
C LEU A 59 0.67 -1.34 -2.46
N GLY A 60 0.24 -0.10 -2.71
CA GLY A 60 0.36 0.53 -4.01
C GLY A 60 1.81 0.62 -4.45
N VAL A 61 2.08 0.46 -5.74
CA VAL A 61 3.42 0.62 -6.31
C VAL A 61 3.35 1.39 -7.63
N SER A 62 4.49 1.97 -8.03
CA SER A 62 4.61 2.70 -9.30
C SER A 62 4.41 1.77 -10.50
N SER A 63 3.82 2.30 -11.57
CA SER A 63 3.73 1.64 -12.87
C SER A 63 5.10 1.32 -13.48
N GLU A 64 6.15 2.04 -13.06
CA GLU A 64 7.54 1.84 -13.49
C GLU A 64 8.26 0.75 -12.68
N THR A 65 7.66 0.26 -11.58
CA THR A 65 8.21 -0.87 -10.83
C THR A 65 8.42 -2.04 -11.78
N ARG A 66 9.56 -2.71 -11.65
CA ARG A 66 9.95 -3.78 -12.56
C ARG A 66 9.82 -5.14 -11.90
N CYS A 67 9.49 -6.16 -12.71
CA CYS A 67 9.34 -7.53 -12.22
C CYS A 67 9.77 -8.58 -13.26
N TRP A 68 9.90 -9.81 -12.78
CA TRP A 68 9.96 -11.02 -13.59
C TRP A 68 8.76 -11.91 -13.29
N LEU A 69 8.30 -12.68 -14.27
CA LEU A 69 7.22 -13.65 -14.10
C LEU A 69 7.69 -14.95 -13.45
N ARG A 70 8.99 -15.19 -13.41
CA ARG A 70 9.67 -16.33 -12.77
C ARG A 70 10.97 -15.82 -12.15
N MET A 71 11.43 -16.50 -11.13
CA MET A 71 12.72 -16.21 -10.49
C MET A 71 13.85 -16.36 -11.53
N PRO A 72 14.57 -15.29 -11.90
CA PRO A 72 15.72 -15.39 -12.77
C PRO A 72 16.92 -15.95 -12.00
N ALA A 73 17.80 -16.67 -12.70
CA ALA A 73 19.04 -17.13 -12.11
C ALA A 73 20.03 -15.96 -11.92
N THR A 74 20.75 -16.00 -10.81
CA THR A 74 21.81 -15.02 -10.49
C THR A 74 23.14 -15.74 -10.30
N ILE A 75 24.24 -15.04 -10.58
CA ILE A 75 25.61 -15.51 -10.35
C ILE A 75 26.39 -14.43 -9.60
N GLU A 76 27.39 -14.85 -8.85
CA GLU A 76 28.39 -13.94 -8.31
C GLU A 76 29.45 -13.63 -9.36
N LYS A 77 29.71 -12.34 -9.55
CA LYS A 77 30.73 -11.86 -10.49
C LYS A 77 31.77 -11.06 -9.72
N GLU A 78 33.02 -11.40 -9.91
CA GLU A 78 34.14 -10.61 -9.40
C GLU A 78 34.37 -9.37 -10.26
N TYR A 79 34.69 -8.27 -9.59
CA TYR A 79 35.10 -7.03 -10.24
C TYR A 79 36.16 -6.31 -9.42
N LYS A 80 37.07 -5.62 -10.09
CA LYS A 80 38.12 -4.83 -9.44
C LYS A 80 37.65 -3.39 -9.21
N TYR A 81 37.70 -2.94 -7.95
CA TYR A 81 37.39 -1.57 -7.59
C TYR A 81 38.44 -1.02 -6.62
N ARG A 82 39.08 0.09 -7.00
CA ARG A 82 40.18 0.73 -6.24
C ARG A 82 41.24 -0.28 -5.79
N GLY A 83 41.69 -1.13 -6.72
CA GLY A 83 42.74 -2.13 -6.47
C GLY A 83 42.30 -3.38 -5.66
N LYS A 84 41.07 -3.43 -5.15
CA LYS A 84 40.53 -4.57 -4.39
C LYS A 84 39.56 -5.39 -5.24
N ILE A 85 39.63 -6.71 -5.14
CA ILE A 85 38.65 -7.63 -5.74
C ILE A 85 37.40 -7.59 -4.85
N ARG A 86 36.24 -7.38 -5.47
CA ARG A 86 34.93 -7.40 -4.84
C ARG A 86 34.00 -8.32 -5.60
N GLN A 87 33.03 -8.90 -4.93
CA GLN A 87 32.00 -9.74 -5.53
C GLN A 87 30.68 -8.96 -5.53
N LYS A 88 29.89 -9.14 -6.59
CA LYS A 88 28.52 -8.65 -6.66
C LYS A 88 27.62 -9.68 -7.32
N GLN A 89 26.39 -9.79 -6.87
CA GLN A 89 25.37 -10.55 -7.57
C GLN A 89 24.98 -9.84 -8.88
N VAL A 90 24.86 -10.62 -9.95
CA VAL A 90 24.36 -10.17 -11.26
C VAL A 90 23.43 -11.24 -11.84
N LEU A 91 22.58 -10.86 -12.77
CA LEU A 91 21.80 -11.84 -13.53
C LEU A 91 22.73 -12.74 -14.32
N LYS A 92 22.39 -14.03 -14.38
CA LYS A 92 23.10 -14.98 -15.25
C LYS A 92 22.98 -14.53 -16.71
N PRO A 93 24.05 -14.62 -17.51
CA PRO A 93 23.98 -14.35 -18.94
C PRO A 93 22.88 -15.19 -19.62
N GLY A 94 22.07 -14.56 -20.47
CA GLY A 94 20.92 -15.19 -21.12
C GLY A 94 19.58 -15.06 -20.38
N GLU A 95 19.57 -14.62 -19.12
CA GLU A 95 18.32 -14.33 -18.40
C GLU A 95 17.60 -13.14 -19.00
N LYS A 96 16.26 -13.25 -19.05
CA LYS A 96 15.41 -12.14 -19.52
C LYS A 96 15.49 -10.95 -18.58
N LYS A 97 15.54 -9.76 -19.15
CA LYS A 97 15.44 -8.52 -18.36
C LYS A 97 14.06 -8.40 -17.70
N SER A 98 14.02 -7.79 -16.52
CA SER A 98 12.76 -7.43 -15.89
C SER A 98 11.93 -6.48 -16.78
N ILE A 99 10.61 -6.57 -16.68
CA ILE A 99 9.67 -5.73 -17.41
C ILE A 99 9.00 -4.75 -16.45
N ALA A 100 8.58 -3.57 -16.92
CA ALA A 100 7.81 -2.64 -16.11
C ALA A 100 6.37 -3.15 -15.95
N LEU A 101 5.75 -2.87 -14.79
CA LEU A 101 4.38 -3.33 -14.50
C LEU A 101 3.37 -2.81 -15.52
N LYS A 102 3.54 -1.56 -15.99
CA LYS A 102 2.69 -0.99 -17.05
C LYS A 102 2.74 -1.79 -18.37
N ASP A 103 3.93 -2.24 -18.75
CA ASP A 103 4.11 -3.00 -19.99
C ASP A 103 3.58 -4.42 -19.82
N PHE A 104 3.78 -5.02 -18.64
CA PHE A 104 3.19 -6.30 -18.31
C PHE A 104 1.67 -6.24 -18.34
N ALA A 105 1.04 -5.25 -17.70
CA ALA A 105 -0.42 -5.12 -17.66
C ALA A 105 -1.04 -5.01 -19.06
N ARG A 106 -0.39 -4.30 -19.98
CA ARG A 106 -0.81 -4.19 -21.39
C ARG A 106 -0.71 -5.50 -22.16
N SER A 107 0.20 -6.38 -21.76
CA SER A 107 0.39 -7.69 -22.38
C SER A 107 -0.56 -8.77 -21.84
N VAL A 108 -1.29 -8.50 -20.77
CA VAL A 108 -2.24 -9.44 -20.17
C VAL A 108 -3.48 -9.53 -21.06
N ASN A 109 -3.80 -10.74 -21.52
CA ASN A 109 -5.00 -11.00 -22.31
C ASN A 109 -6.27 -10.63 -21.50
N ASP A 110 -7.28 -10.08 -22.17
CA ASP A 110 -8.52 -9.63 -21.54
C ASP A 110 -9.25 -10.73 -20.79
N PHE A 111 -9.11 -11.98 -21.19
CA PHE A 111 -9.67 -13.15 -20.50
C PHE A 111 -9.23 -13.26 -19.03
N PHE A 112 -8.08 -12.71 -18.66
CA PHE A 112 -7.55 -12.72 -17.29
C PHE A 112 -7.92 -11.49 -16.47
N TRP A 113 -8.79 -10.62 -16.99
CA TRP A 113 -9.34 -9.48 -16.28
C TRP A 113 -10.75 -9.80 -15.81
N TYR A 114 -11.00 -9.61 -14.52
CA TYR A 114 -12.26 -9.95 -13.87
C TYR A 114 -12.92 -8.68 -13.33
N ARG A 115 -14.07 -8.33 -13.90
CA ARG A 115 -14.89 -7.22 -13.40
C ARG A 115 -15.38 -7.53 -11.99
N ARG A 116 -15.11 -6.60 -11.05
CA ARG A 116 -15.49 -6.72 -9.64
C ARG A 116 -15.94 -5.39 -9.09
N LYS A 117 -17.00 -5.45 -8.26
CA LYS A 117 -17.48 -4.34 -7.46
C LYS A 117 -16.55 -4.17 -6.25
N VAL A 118 -16.15 -2.92 -5.99
CA VAL A 118 -15.27 -2.54 -4.86
C VAL A 118 -16.09 -1.92 -3.74
N SER A 119 -17.03 -1.04 -4.07
CA SER A 119 -17.89 -0.35 -3.11
C SER A 119 -19.22 0.09 -3.75
N GLU A 120 -20.16 0.55 -2.93
CA GLU A 120 -21.31 1.33 -3.39
C GLU A 120 -20.91 2.80 -3.49
N GLY A 121 -21.27 3.43 -4.57
CA GLY A 121 -21.15 4.87 -4.75
C GLY A 121 -22.52 5.54 -4.81
N THR A 122 -22.58 6.85 -4.69
CA THR A 122 -23.82 7.64 -4.76
C THR A 122 -24.52 7.52 -6.13
N LYS A 123 -23.78 7.18 -7.20
CA LYS A 123 -24.27 7.01 -8.58
C LYS A 123 -24.35 5.53 -9.00
N GLY A 124 -24.31 4.59 -8.05
CA GLY A 124 -24.31 3.15 -8.31
C GLY A 124 -23.00 2.47 -7.94
N PRO A 125 -22.87 1.15 -8.23
CA PRO A 125 -21.71 0.36 -7.84
C PRO A 125 -20.43 0.87 -8.50
N ILE A 126 -19.37 1.00 -7.69
CA ILE A 126 -18.03 1.34 -8.18
C ILE A 126 -17.34 0.02 -8.55
N GLU A 127 -17.10 -0.14 -9.85
CA GLU A 127 -16.55 -1.37 -10.42
C GLU A 127 -15.22 -1.09 -11.14
N TYR A 128 -14.35 -2.09 -11.08
CA TYR A 128 -13.09 -2.12 -11.80
C TYR A 128 -12.83 -3.52 -12.35
N GLU A 129 -11.90 -3.63 -13.28
CA GLU A 129 -11.36 -4.91 -13.70
C GLU A 129 -10.06 -5.19 -12.97
N PHE A 130 -9.93 -6.43 -12.49
CA PHE A 130 -8.78 -6.90 -11.71
C PHE A 130 -8.12 -8.09 -12.37
N SER A 131 -6.81 -8.12 -12.28
CA SER A 131 -6.00 -9.31 -12.59
C SER A 131 -4.94 -9.50 -11.50
N LYS A 132 -4.55 -10.74 -11.21
CA LYS A 132 -3.49 -11.05 -10.26
C LYS A 132 -2.49 -12.05 -10.81
N ARG A 133 -1.22 -11.89 -10.44
CA ARG A 133 -0.14 -12.80 -10.84
C ARG A 133 0.92 -12.88 -9.76
N ARG A 134 1.54 -14.06 -9.62
CA ARG A 134 2.78 -14.16 -8.84
C ARG A 134 3.92 -13.62 -9.68
N VAL A 135 4.73 -12.74 -9.08
CA VAL A 135 5.88 -12.09 -9.74
C VAL A 135 7.04 -11.95 -8.78
N VAL A 136 8.24 -11.85 -9.31
CA VAL A 136 9.44 -11.51 -8.56
C VAL A 136 9.77 -10.06 -8.83
N LEU A 137 9.77 -9.21 -7.80
CA LEU A 137 10.09 -7.80 -7.96
C LEU A 137 11.58 -7.60 -8.20
N ALA A 138 11.91 -6.57 -8.96
CA ALA A 138 13.29 -6.14 -9.22
C ALA A 138 13.67 -5.00 -8.28
N LYS A 139 14.81 -5.14 -7.58
CA LYS A 139 15.46 -4.06 -6.83
C LYS A 139 16.89 -3.94 -7.34
N ASN A 140 17.26 -2.76 -7.86
CA ASN A 140 18.60 -2.51 -8.43
C ASN A 140 19.01 -3.52 -9.54
N GLY A 141 18.05 -3.98 -10.34
CA GLY A 141 18.29 -4.94 -11.42
C GLY A 141 18.46 -6.39 -10.97
N LEU A 142 18.27 -6.70 -9.70
CA LEU A 142 18.34 -8.04 -9.12
C LEU A 142 16.96 -8.49 -8.63
N PRO A 143 16.69 -9.81 -8.63
CA PRO A 143 15.44 -10.35 -8.12
C PRO A 143 15.39 -10.25 -6.59
N THR A 144 14.17 -9.98 -6.09
CA THR A 144 13.87 -10.02 -4.66
C THR A 144 12.94 -11.21 -4.35
N LYS A 145 11.99 -11.03 -3.46
CA LYS A 145 11.00 -12.05 -3.10
C LYS A 145 9.90 -12.16 -4.15
N GLU A 146 9.31 -13.31 -4.21
CA GLU A 146 8.09 -13.54 -4.96
C GLU A 146 6.88 -13.03 -4.18
N VAL A 147 6.07 -12.19 -4.83
CA VAL A 147 4.88 -11.55 -4.24
C VAL A 147 3.68 -11.68 -5.18
N TRP A 148 2.48 -11.39 -4.67
CA TRP A 148 1.34 -11.12 -5.53
C TRP A 148 1.48 -9.73 -6.13
N LEU A 149 1.40 -9.65 -7.45
CA LEU A 149 1.06 -8.44 -8.19
C LEU A 149 -0.45 -8.47 -8.44
N VAL A 150 -1.13 -7.42 -8.01
CA VAL A 150 -2.53 -7.18 -8.29
C VAL A 150 -2.64 -5.94 -9.16
N MET A 151 -3.27 -6.08 -10.30
CA MET A 151 -3.50 -5.02 -11.27
C MET A 151 -4.97 -4.67 -11.26
N LYS A 152 -5.29 -3.38 -11.19
CA LYS A 152 -6.64 -2.83 -11.27
C LYS A 152 -6.69 -1.88 -12.46
N LYS A 153 -7.72 -1.98 -13.31
CA LYS A 153 -7.96 -1.00 -14.38
C LYS A 153 -9.40 -0.47 -14.33
N THR A 154 -9.57 0.79 -14.73
CA THR A 154 -10.89 1.38 -14.92
C THR A 154 -11.58 0.75 -16.12
N ILE A 155 -12.92 0.70 -16.10
CA ILE A 155 -13.73 0.21 -17.21
C ILE A 155 -13.93 1.37 -18.19
N GLY A 156 -13.66 1.16 -19.47
CA GLY A 156 -13.84 2.17 -20.50
C GLY A 156 -12.79 2.10 -21.62
N PRO A 157 -12.91 2.96 -22.63
CA PRO A 157 -12.06 2.92 -23.82
C PRO A 157 -10.58 3.33 -23.55
N SER A 158 -10.34 4.11 -22.49
CA SER A 158 -8.99 4.55 -22.08
C SER A 158 -8.75 4.19 -20.61
N PRO A 159 -8.47 2.91 -20.29
CA PRO A 159 -8.37 2.47 -18.92
C PRO A 159 -7.11 3.04 -18.24
N SER A 160 -7.28 3.54 -17.02
CA SER A 160 -6.17 3.83 -16.12
C SER A 160 -5.83 2.60 -15.29
N TYR A 161 -4.54 2.39 -15.03
CA TYR A 161 -4.04 1.23 -14.31
C TYR A 161 -3.52 1.62 -12.93
N SER A 162 -3.81 0.79 -11.93
CA SER A 162 -3.22 0.85 -10.60
C SER A 162 -2.59 -0.50 -10.27
N PHE A 163 -1.44 -0.47 -9.59
CA PHE A 163 -0.64 -1.63 -9.29
C PHE A 163 -0.45 -1.77 -7.78
N PHE A 164 -0.60 -2.99 -7.29
CA PHE A 164 -0.42 -3.30 -5.88
C PHE A 164 0.41 -4.56 -5.73
N VAL A 165 1.19 -4.63 -4.66
CA VAL A 165 1.95 -5.82 -4.27
C VAL A 165 1.52 -6.31 -2.90
N SER A 166 1.58 -7.63 -2.69
CA SER A 166 1.18 -8.25 -1.44
C SER A 166 1.96 -9.52 -1.14
N ASN A 167 2.31 -9.71 0.14
CA ASN A 167 2.89 -10.94 0.67
C ASN A 167 1.84 -11.98 1.10
N ALA A 168 0.58 -11.78 0.72
CA ALA A 168 -0.50 -12.71 1.04
C ALA A 168 -0.17 -14.15 0.63
N PRO A 169 -0.67 -15.17 1.35
CA PRO A 169 -0.48 -16.58 1.02
C PRO A 169 -0.81 -16.90 -0.44
N VAL A 170 -0.16 -17.91 -1.01
CA VAL A 170 -0.37 -18.33 -2.41
C VAL A 170 -1.83 -18.73 -2.66
N SER A 171 -2.51 -19.26 -1.65
CA SER A 171 -3.93 -19.64 -1.67
C SER A 171 -4.89 -18.45 -1.73
N SER A 172 -4.42 -17.20 -1.56
CA SER A 172 -5.28 -16.03 -1.48
C SER A 172 -6.11 -15.83 -2.74
N ARG A 173 -7.42 -15.67 -2.57
CA ARG A 173 -8.38 -15.47 -3.67
C ARG A 173 -8.39 -14.01 -4.13
N LEU A 174 -8.82 -13.78 -5.36
CA LEU A 174 -8.93 -12.41 -5.93
C LEU A 174 -9.84 -11.51 -5.07
N GLY A 175 -10.91 -12.07 -4.49
CA GLY A 175 -11.84 -11.32 -3.62
C GLY A 175 -11.16 -10.60 -2.45
N LEU A 176 -10.14 -11.21 -1.84
CA LEU A 176 -9.34 -10.56 -0.79
C LEU A 176 -8.70 -9.27 -1.31
N PHE A 177 -8.07 -9.31 -2.47
CA PHE A 177 -7.37 -8.15 -3.03
C PHE A 177 -8.34 -7.06 -3.50
N VAL A 178 -9.50 -7.44 -4.02
CA VAL A 178 -10.59 -6.52 -4.36
C VAL A 178 -11.05 -5.78 -3.11
N TRP A 179 -11.31 -6.49 -2.03
CA TRP A 179 -11.70 -5.91 -0.75
C TRP A 179 -10.60 -4.98 -0.21
N LEU A 180 -9.34 -5.43 -0.15
CA LEU A 180 -8.22 -4.60 0.32
C LEU A 180 -8.05 -3.32 -0.52
N SER A 181 -8.33 -3.36 -1.82
CA SER A 181 -8.26 -2.16 -2.67
C SER A 181 -9.32 -1.11 -2.32
N GLY A 182 -10.45 -1.54 -1.73
CA GLY A 182 -11.52 -0.67 -1.25
C GLY A 182 -11.32 -0.14 0.16
N VAL A 183 -10.67 -0.92 1.04
CA VAL A 183 -10.46 -0.58 2.46
C VAL A 183 -9.64 0.71 2.64
N ARG A 184 -8.84 1.12 1.65
CA ARG A 184 -8.08 2.37 1.72
C ARG A 184 -8.96 3.62 1.64
N TRP A 185 -10.09 3.55 0.95
CA TRP A 185 -10.99 4.71 0.76
C TRP A 185 -11.49 5.36 2.06
N PRO A 186 -11.88 4.62 3.11
CA PRO A 186 -12.33 5.22 4.36
C PRO A 186 -11.34 6.18 5.00
N ILE A 187 -10.02 6.02 4.82
CA ILE A 187 -9.06 6.96 5.39
C ILE A 187 -9.11 8.32 4.66
N GLU A 188 -9.33 8.32 3.34
CA GLU A 188 -9.51 9.54 2.57
C GLU A 188 -10.78 10.28 3.02
N GLN A 189 -11.86 9.53 3.21
CA GLN A 189 -13.11 10.05 3.74
C GLN A 189 -12.96 10.62 5.17
N CYS A 190 -12.23 9.94 6.07
CA CYS A 190 -11.95 10.46 7.40
C CYS A 190 -11.24 11.82 7.36
N PHE A 191 -10.26 11.98 6.46
CA PHE A 191 -9.59 13.28 6.30
C PHE A 191 -10.47 14.34 5.66
N GLU A 192 -11.33 13.98 4.71
CA GLU A 192 -12.28 14.88 4.09
C GLU A 192 -13.29 15.38 5.14
N GLU A 193 -13.92 14.47 5.88
CA GLU A 193 -14.84 14.81 6.97
C GLU A 193 -14.16 15.63 8.07
N GLY A 194 -12.91 15.27 8.44
CA GLY A 194 -12.13 16.01 9.42
C GLY A 194 -11.86 17.46 9.01
N LYS A 195 -11.62 17.70 7.73
CA LYS A 195 -11.39 19.05 7.20
C LYS A 195 -12.69 19.81 7.01
N SER A 196 -13.68 19.22 6.32
CA SER A 196 -14.90 19.92 5.95
C SER A 196 -15.83 20.17 7.14
N GLU A 197 -15.93 19.22 8.07
CA GLU A 197 -16.91 19.27 9.15
C GLU A 197 -16.32 19.66 10.51
N LEU A 198 -15.03 19.37 10.74
CA LEU A 198 -14.39 19.54 12.04
C LEU A 198 -13.25 20.57 12.04
N GLY A 199 -13.04 21.25 10.93
CA GLY A 199 -12.04 22.30 10.81
C GLY A 199 -10.60 21.84 11.06
N MET A 200 -10.26 20.59 10.73
CA MET A 200 -8.92 20.05 10.95
C MET A 200 -7.82 20.89 10.28
N ASP A 201 -8.12 21.56 9.17
CA ASP A 201 -7.24 22.45 8.44
C ASP A 201 -7.43 23.95 8.75
N HIS A 202 -8.37 24.31 9.66
CA HIS A 202 -8.65 25.69 10.04
C HIS A 202 -7.79 26.18 11.22
N TYR A 203 -6.59 25.61 11.41
CA TYR A 203 -5.73 26.07 12.50
C TYR A 203 -4.95 27.33 12.13
N GLU A 204 -4.93 28.30 13.06
CA GLU A 204 -4.19 29.56 12.94
C GLU A 204 -3.03 29.65 13.94
N VAL A 205 -2.70 28.53 14.59
CA VAL A 205 -1.69 28.47 15.64
C VAL A 205 -0.28 28.45 15.07
N ARG A 206 0.63 29.22 15.69
CA ARG A 206 2.05 29.31 15.29
C ARG A 206 2.97 28.37 16.08
N LYS A 207 2.50 27.82 17.19
CA LYS A 207 3.30 26.95 18.06
C LYS A 207 3.03 25.49 17.72
N TYR A 208 4.11 24.69 17.67
CA TYR A 208 4.02 23.24 17.42
C TYR A 208 3.07 22.53 18.40
N LEU A 209 3.15 22.87 19.70
CA LEU A 209 2.24 22.32 20.71
C LEU A 209 0.76 22.65 20.41
N GLY A 210 0.46 23.91 20.04
CA GLY A 210 -0.90 24.28 19.67
C GLY A 210 -1.42 23.53 18.45
N TRP A 211 -0.56 23.31 17.44
CA TRP A 211 -0.91 22.49 16.27
C TRP A 211 -1.23 21.05 16.68
N ASN A 212 -0.39 20.42 17.53
CA ASN A 212 -0.65 19.06 18.02
C ASN A 212 -1.98 18.97 18.77
N HIS A 213 -2.29 19.95 19.64
CA HIS A 213 -3.58 19.97 20.36
C HIS A 213 -4.75 20.09 19.41
N HIS A 214 -4.66 20.97 18.41
CA HIS A 214 -5.73 21.12 17.40
C HIS A 214 -5.96 19.83 16.63
N MET A 215 -4.90 19.19 16.12
CA MET A 215 -5.01 17.92 15.40
C MET A 215 -5.61 16.82 16.28
N LEU A 216 -5.16 16.70 17.53
CA LEU A 216 -5.66 15.68 18.46
C LEU A 216 -7.14 15.89 18.75
N ILE A 217 -7.57 17.13 19.03
CA ILE A 217 -8.98 17.44 19.32
C ILE A 217 -9.85 17.17 18.10
N SER A 218 -9.42 17.55 16.89
CA SER A 218 -10.15 17.25 15.65
C SER A 218 -10.33 15.73 15.43
N MET A 219 -9.27 14.94 15.65
CA MET A 219 -9.34 13.48 15.56
C MET A 219 -10.26 12.86 16.62
N LEU A 220 -10.20 13.33 17.85
CA LEU A 220 -11.09 12.86 18.94
C LEU A 220 -12.56 13.21 18.66
N SER A 221 -12.82 14.39 18.12
CA SER A 221 -14.17 14.82 17.72
C SER A 221 -14.73 13.94 16.62
N HIS A 222 -13.91 13.61 15.60
CA HIS A 222 -14.28 12.69 14.54
C HIS A 222 -14.60 11.29 15.08
N PHE A 223 -13.74 10.76 15.96
CA PHE A 223 -13.96 9.47 16.61
C PHE A 223 -15.25 9.47 17.44
N PHE A 224 -15.51 10.53 18.20
CA PHE A 224 -16.72 10.67 19.01
C PHE A 224 -17.99 10.67 18.15
N LEU A 225 -18.00 11.42 17.06
CA LEU A 225 -19.15 11.46 16.15
C LEU A 225 -19.41 10.09 15.49
N TRP A 226 -18.35 9.39 15.05
CA TRP A 226 -18.48 8.04 14.54
C TRP A 226 -18.99 7.04 15.59
N HIS A 227 -18.52 7.15 16.82
CA HIS A 227 -19.00 6.33 17.94
C HIS A 227 -20.49 6.57 18.22
N LEU A 228 -20.93 7.82 18.22
CA LEU A 228 -22.35 8.16 18.34
C LEU A 228 -23.17 7.60 17.18
N LYS A 229 -22.70 7.75 15.95
CA LYS A 229 -23.36 7.22 14.75
C LYS A 229 -23.58 5.70 14.84
N ILE A 230 -22.58 4.97 15.30
CA ILE A 230 -22.66 3.51 15.51
C ILE A 230 -23.66 3.19 16.63
N LYS A 231 -23.58 3.88 17.78
CA LYS A 231 -24.48 3.63 18.93
C LYS A 231 -25.93 3.99 18.65
N LEU A 232 -26.21 5.05 17.92
CA LEU A 232 -27.57 5.51 17.60
C LEU A 232 -28.23 4.68 16.49
N GLY A 233 -27.55 3.67 15.96
CA GLY A 233 -28.16 2.61 15.15
C GLY A 233 -28.73 3.03 13.80
N LYS A 234 -28.36 4.19 13.24
CA LYS A 234 -28.64 4.46 11.84
C LYS A 234 -27.75 3.54 11.00
N LYS A 235 -28.32 2.44 10.52
CA LYS A 235 -27.67 1.54 9.54
C LYS A 235 -27.23 2.38 8.35
N SER A 236 -25.95 2.72 8.28
CA SER A 236 -25.35 3.28 7.08
C SER A 236 -25.41 2.19 6.01
N THR A 237 -25.97 2.52 4.85
CA THR A 237 -26.03 1.64 3.66
C THR A 237 -24.65 1.40 3.01
N SER A 238 -23.58 1.88 3.61
CA SER A 238 -22.20 1.64 3.18
C SER A 238 -21.68 0.32 3.77
N GLY A 239 -22.07 -0.78 3.13
CA GLY A 239 -21.64 -2.12 3.53
C GLY A 239 -20.24 -2.45 3.03
N TYR A 240 -19.22 -2.15 3.82
CA TYR A 240 -17.94 -2.87 3.70
C TYR A 240 -18.10 -4.23 4.39
N TYR A 241 -18.50 -5.23 3.61
CA TYR A 241 -18.59 -6.61 4.06
C TYR A 241 -17.16 -7.21 4.09
N CYS A 242 -16.68 -7.61 5.26
CA CYS A 242 -15.49 -8.45 5.36
C CYS A 242 -15.89 -9.89 4.99
N PRO A 243 -15.37 -10.51 3.92
CA PRO A 243 -15.60 -11.92 3.67
C PRO A 243 -14.83 -12.73 4.72
N ALA A 244 -15.55 -13.65 5.38
CA ALA A 244 -15.03 -14.62 6.32
C ALA A 244 -14.00 -15.57 5.67
#